data_cc47e2b29206b37346dacded67343b71
#
_entry.id   cc47e2b29206b37346dacded67343b71
#
_cell.length_a   1.000
_cell.length_b   1.000
_cell.length_c   1.000
_cell.angle_alpha   90.00
_cell.angle_beta   90.00
_cell.angle_gamma   90.00
#
_symmetry.space_group_name_H-M   'P 1'
#
loop_
_entity.id
_entity.type
_entity.pdbx_description
1 polymer ?
#
loop_
_entity_poly.entity_id
_entity_poly.type
_entity_poly.pdbx_seq_one_letter_code
_entity_poly.pdbx_strand_id
1 'polypeptide(L)'
;MNLKIFFSETMRVSVSAIRQNKLRSVLSVLGITIGIYCIIAVYALVHSLETNINNQFTKYGTQVLFVQKWPWDEFGGNYPWWKYLSRPVSSPEEALFLESKLSKNRVESVGFNFGRTEKLAAEGVTLEGVSVGCVSHQYLEIQRIAAEYGRTFTLEESRGGRPVVILGNNIALQLFGRANAIGNVVRVGNRVCRIVGVCAAEGSSIIDNSKDDRVFIPLKMGMGMYSYRENDDAQIMVKASNGVDLDDLTVEVG
;
A
#
# COMPACT_ATOMS: atom_id res chain seq x y z
N MET A 1 -51.75 -44.53 -8.73
CA MET A 1 -51.02 -44.62 -7.47
C MET A 1 -50.65 -43.20 -7.08
N ASN A 2 -51.31 -42.66 -6.03
CA ASN A 2 -51.21 -41.23 -5.67
C ASN A 2 -49.81 -40.86 -5.16
N LEU A 3 -49.07 -40.09 -5.97
CA LEU A 3 -47.72 -39.63 -5.66
C LEU A 3 -47.62 -38.90 -4.29
N LYS A 4 -48.73 -38.26 -3.88
CA LYS A 4 -48.84 -37.59 -2.58
C LYS A 4 -48.82 -38.53 -1.38
N ILE A 5 -49.45 -39.74 -1.52
CA ILE A 5 -49.51 -40.72 -0.43
C ILE A 5 -48.11 -41.37 -0.28
N PHE A 6 -47.48 -41.70 -1.41
CA PHE A 6 -46.12 -42.26 -1.41
C PHE A 6 -45.10 -41.29 -0.77
N PHE A 7 -45.19 -40.00 -1.08
CA PHE A 7 -44.30 -38.98 -0.51
C PHE A 7 -44.52 -38.83 1.01
N SER A 8 -45.78 -38.86 1.48
CA SER A 8 -46.09 -38.76 2.91
C SER A 8 -45.65 -39.95 3.74
N GLU A 9 -45.76 -41.17 3.20
CA GLU A 9 -45.28 -42.40 3.85
C GLU A 9 -43.74 -42.43 3.92
N THR A 10 -43.06 -42.08 2.82
CA THR A 10 -41.60 -42.00 2.80
C THR A 10 -41.07 -40.97 3.80
N MET A 11 -41.70 -39.81 3.91
CA MET A 11 -41.37 -38.79 4.93
C MET A 11 -41.56 -39.33 6.36
N ARG A 12 -42.65 -39.99 6.65
CA ARG A 12 -42.90 -40.58 7.98
C ARG A 12 -41.85 -41.63 8.36
N VAL A 13 -41.50 -42.52 7.45
CA VAL A 13 -40.48 -43.55 7.67
C VAL A 13 -39.11 -42.89 7.90
N SER A 14 -38.74 -41.88 7.11
CA SER A 14 -37.48 -41.16 7.27
C SER A 14 -37.37 -40.43 8.62
N VAL A 15 -38.45 -39.74 9.04
CA VAL A 15 -38.50 -39.07 10.34
C VAL A 15 -38.45 -40.07 11.51
N SER A 16 -39.11 -41.25 11.38
CA SER A 16 -39.04 -42.27 12.42
C SER A 16 -37.65 -42.89 12.56
N ALA A 17 -36.94 -43.12 11.45
CA ALA A 17 -35.56 -43.61 11.44
C ALA A 17 -34.58 -42.63 12.13
N ILE A 18 -34.76 -41.34 11.91
CA ILE A 18 -34.00 -40.28 12.59
C ILE A 18 -34.27 -40.29 14.12
N ARG A 19 -35.53 -40.47 14.51
CA ARG A 19 -35.91 -40.54 15.94
C ARG A 19 -35.43 -41.77 16.67
N GLN A 20 -35.32 -42.93 15.99
CA GLN A 20 -34.80 -44.17 16.58
C GLN A 20 -33.29 -44.12 16.86
N ASN A 21 -32.49 -43.39 16.04
CA ASN A 21 -31.05 -43.31 16.16
C ASN A 21 -30.59 -41.85 16.34
N LYS A 22 -31.13 -41.16 17.34
CA LYS A 22 -30.90 -39.71 17.57
C LYS A 22 -29.42 -39.30 17.59
N LEU A 23 -28.59 -40.09 18.31
CA LEU A 23 -27.17 -39.79 18.45
C LEU A 23 -26.42 -39.80 17.10
N ARG A 24 -26.70 -40.85 16.26
CA ARG A 24 -26.08 -40.98 14.94
C ARG A 24 -26.53 -39.87 14.01
N SER A 25 -27.83 -39.55 14.02
CA SER A 25 -28.40 -38.49 13.18
C SER A 25 -27.85 -37.10 13.57
N VAL A 26 -27.77 -36.80 14.87
CA VAL A 26 -27.19 -35.54 15.36
C VAL A 26 -25.72 -35.42 14.96
N LEU A 27 -24.92 -36.49 15.16
CA LEU A 27 -23.51 -36.49 14.77
C LEU A 27 -23.32 -36.28 13.26
N SER A 28 -24.14 -36.94 12.42
CA SER A 28 -24.06 -36.78 10.96
C SER A 28 -24.44 -35.36 10.52
N VAL A 29 -25.54 -34.80 11.06
CA VAL A 29 -25.96 -33.43 10.75
C VAL A 29 -24.91 -32.41 11.23
N LEU A 30 -24.36 -32.60 12.43
CA LEU A 30 -23.34 -31.74 13.01
C LEU A 30 -22.06 -31.74 12.15
N GLY A 31 -21.63 -32.93 11.67
CA GLY A 31 -20.49 -33.06 10.77
C GLY A 31 -20.70 -32.33 9.44
N ILE A 32 -21.87 -32.46 8.83
CA ILE A 32 -22.22 -31.77 7.57
C ILE A 32 -22.28 -30.24 7.83
N THR A 33 -22.91 -29.82 8.92
CA THR A 33 -23.03 -28.39 9.26
C THR A 33 -21.67 -27.74 9.46
N ILE A 34 -20.76 -28.40 10.20
CA ILE A 34 -19.40 -27.92 10.40
C ILE A 34 -18.66 -27.85 9.06
N GLY A 35 -18.78 -28.88 8.21
CA GLY A 35 -18.15 -28.91 6.90
C GLY A 35 -18.60 -27.73 6.01
N ILE A 36 -19.91 -27.50 5.93
CA ILE A 36 -20.45 -26.36 5.16
C ILE A 36 -20.01 -25.03 5.75
N TYR A 37 -20.06 -24.90 7.08
CA TYR A 37 -19.62 -23.68 7.76
C TYR A 37 -18.14 -23.37 7.48
N CYS A 38 -17.26 -24.37 7.54
CA CYS A 38 -15.85 -24.19 7.21
C CYS A 38 -15.63 -23.71 5.76
N ILE A 39 -16.36 -24.30 4.80
CA ILE A 39 -16.26 -23.89 3.38
C ILE A 39 -16.71 -22.44 3.21
N ILE A 40 -17.85 -22.06 3.81
CA ILE A 40 -18.35 -20.68 3.74
C ILE A 40 -17.38 -19.70 4.40
N ALA A 41 -16.83 -20.07 5.57
CA ALA A 41 -15.87 -19.23 6.28
C ALA A 41 -14.60 -19.00 5.47
N VAL A 42 -14.02 -20.05 4.89
CA VAL A 42 -12.83 -19.93 4.02
C VAL A 42 -13.16 -19.09 2.78
N TYR A 43 -14.28 -19.33 2.13
CA TYR A 43 -14.69 -18.55 0.96
C TYR A 43 -14.86 -17.06 1.29
N ALA A 44 -15.52 -16.75 2.43
CA ALA A 44 -15.69 -15.37 2.88
C ALA A 44 -14.36 -14.67 3.18
N LEU A 45 -13.40 -15.38 3.80
CA LEU A 45 -12.06 -14.86 4.07
C LEU A 45 -11.29 -14.58 2.78
N VAL A 46 -11.29 -15.52 1.83
CA VAL A 46 -10.62 -15.36 0.53
C VAL A 46 -11.24 -14.19 -0.25
N HIS A 47 -12.57 -14.12 -0.32
CA HIS A 47 -13.25 -13.02 -1.02
C HIS A 47 -13.01 -11.65 -0.37
N SER A 48 -12.99 -11.61 0.97
CA SER A 48 -12.63 -10.39 1.71
C SER A 48 -11.20 -9.95 1.40
N LEU A 49 -10.25 -10.89 1.35
CA LEU A 49 -8.85 -10.62 1.00
C LEU A 49 -8.71 -10.10 -0.43
N GLU A 50 -9.35 -10.77 -1.40
CA GLU A 50 -9.37 -10.37 -2.80
C GLU A 50 -9.94 -8.95 -2.97
N THR A 51 -11.07 -8.66 -2.32
CA THR A 51 -11.70 -7.34 -2.36
C THR A 51 -10.77 -6.26 -1.76
N ASN A 52 -10.12 -6.55 -0.65
CA ASN A 52 -9.17 -5.61 -0.03
C ASN A 52 -7.96 -5.36 -0.93
N ILE A 53 -7.41 -6.40 -1.55
CA ILE A 53 -6.30 -6.28 -2.50
C ILE A 53 -6.72 -5.44 -3.71
N ASN A 54 -7.84 -5.75 -4.35
CA ASN A 54 -8.36 -4.99 -5.50
C ASN A 54 -8.64 -3.52 -5.16
N ASN A 55 -9.21 -3.26 -3.98
CA ASN A 55 -9.45 -1.89 -3.52
C ASN A 55 -8.14 -1.12 -3.29
N GLN A 56 -7.07 -1.77 -2.85
CA GLN A 56 -5.76 -1.13 -2.70
C GLN A 56 -5.16 -0.81 -4.07
N PHE A 57 -5.20 -1.72 -5.03
CA PHE A 57 -4.74 -1.43 -6.40
C PHE A 57 -5.57 -0.31 -7.06
N THR A 58 -6.88 -0.26 -6.83
CA THR A 58 -7.74 0.81 -7.36
C THR A 58 -7.43 2.17 -6.73
N LYS A 59 -6.97 2.22 -5.48
CA LYS A 59 -6.54 3.46 -4.82
C LYS A 59 -5.32 4.09 -5.50
N TYR A 60 -4.38 3.29 -5.99
CA TYR A 60 -3.19 3.77 -6.72
C TYR A 60 -3.51 4.18 -8.15
N GLY A 61 -4.70 3.86 -8.67
CA GLY A 61 -5.07 4.04 -10.08
C GLY A 61 -4.48 2.92 -10.95
N THR A 62 -5.27 2.38 -11.85
CA THR A 62 -4.88 1.26 -12.73
C THR A 62 -3.86 1.64 -13.80
N GLN A 63 -3.33 2.87 -13.78
CA GLN A 63 -2.48 3.43 -14.85
C GLN A 63 -1.13 3.93 -14.32
N VAL A 64 -0.54 3.23 -13.34
CA VAL A 64 0.80 3.57 -12.82
C VAL A 64 1.76 2.43 -13.11
N LEU A 65 2.82 2.71 -13.85
CA LEU A 65 3.94 1.81 -14.08
C LEU A 65 5.02 2.07 -13.03
N PHE A 66 5.52 1.00 -12.42
CA PHE A 66 6.61 1.05 -11.44
C PHE A 66 7.90 0.58 -12.09
N VAL A 67 8.93 1.41 -12.04
CA VAL A 67 10.29 1.05 -12.48
C VAL A 67 11.16 0.93 -11.24
N GLN A 68 11.56 -0.29 -10.93
CA GLN A 68 12.31 -0.63 -9.73
C GLN A 68 13.21 -1.84 -9.94
N LYS A 69 14.18 -2.02 -9.04
CA LYS A 69 15.13 -3.13 -9.10
C LYS A 69 14.47 -4.49 -8.93
N TRP A 70 13.52 -4.60 -8.01
CA TRP A 70 12.88 -5.87 -7.62
C TRP A 70 11.49 -5.99 -8.25
N PRO A 71 11.17 -7.06 -8.98
CA PRO A 71 9.82 -7.28 -9.51
C PRO A 71 8.85 -7.67 -8.38
N TRP A 72 7.62 -7.17 -8.44
CA TRP A 72 6.57 -7.48 -7.48
C TRP A 72 5.83 -8.80 -7.75
N ASP A 73 5.84 -9.25 -8.98
CA ASP A 73 5.05 -10.37 -9.51
C ASP A 73 5.71 -11.73 -9.36
N GLU A 74 7.01 -11.77 -9.08
CA GLU A 74 7.78 -13.01 -8.96
C GLU A 74 7.92 -13.53 -7.51
N PHE A 75 7.13 -13.04 -6.54
CA PHE A 75 7.14 -13.54 -5.15
C PHE A 75 6.54 -14.94 -5.01
N GLY A 76 7.17 -15.94 -5.65
CA GLY A 76 6.87 -17.37 -5.50
C GLY A 76 8.02 -18.11 -4.83
N GLY A 77 7.77 -19.33 -4.31
CA GLY A 77 8.76 -20.12 -3.54
C GLY A 77 10.08 -20.45 -4.23
N ASN A 78 10.29 -20.03 -5.48
CA ASN A 78 11.51 -20.22 -6.25
C ASN A 78 12.00 -18.91 -6.89
N TYR A 79 11.83 -17.78 -6.20
CA TYR A 79 12.20 -16.44 -6.68
C TYR A 79 13.72 -16.33 -6.92
N PRO A 80 14.17 -16.09 -8.16
CA PRO A 80 15.59 -16.03 -8.51
C PRO A 80 16.20 -14.66 -8.18
N TRP A 81 16.21 -14.26 -6.90
CA TRP A 81 16.69 -12.97 -6.42
C TRP A 81 18.11 -12.61 -6.89
N TRP A 82 18.97 -13.61 -7.15
CA TRP A 82 20.34 -13.42 -7.65
C TRP A 82 20.40 -12.80 -9.06
N LYS A 83 19.35 -12.96 -9.89
CA LYS A 83 19.29 -12.32 -11.21
C LYS A 83 19.17 -10.79 -11.10
N TYR A 84 18.58 -10.31 -10.02
CA TYR A 84 18.26 -8.90 -9.82
C TYR A 84 19.31 -8.15 -9.01
N LEU A 85 20.25 -8.87 -8.37
CA LEU A 85 21.33 -8.26 -7.59
C LEU A 85 22.18 -7.28 -8.40
N SER A 86 22.48 -7.65 -9.66
CA SER A 86 23.31 -6.81 -10.55
C SER A 86 22.55 -5.67 -11.23
N ARG A 87 21.21 -5.60 -11.09
CA ARG A 87 20.45 -4.48 -11.65
C ARG A 87 20.80 -3.20 -10.92
N PRO A 88 20.99 -2.07 -11.65
CA PRO A 88 21.18 -0.79 -11.01
C PRO A 88 19.90 -0.39 -10.25
N VAL A 89 20.07 0.43 -9.23
CA VAL A 89 18.96 1.05 -8.51
C VAL A 89 18.48 2.24 -9.33
N SER A 90 17.16 2.41 -9.44
CA SER A 90 16.55 3.56 -10.13
C SER A 90 17.08 4.87 -9.59
N SER A 91 17.35 5.82 -10.48
CA SER A 91 17.93 7.13 -10.13
C SER A 91 16.97 8.29 -10.35
N PRO A 92 17.11 9.39 -9.61
CA PRO A 92 16.34 10.61 -9.87
C PRO A 92 16.59 11.20 -11.25
N GLU A 93 17.81 11.01 -11.79
CA GLU A 93 18.21 11.46 -13.11
C GLU A 93 17.45 10.69 -14.22
N GLU A 94 17.26 9.38 -14.03
CA GLU A 94 16.43 8.55 -14.92
C GLU A 94 14.97 8.99 -14.88
N ALA A 95 14.43 9.34 -13.71
CA ALA A 95 13.07 9.86 -13.61
C ALA A 95 12.90 11.16 -14.40
N LEU A 96 13.85 12.09 -14.30
CA LEU A 96 13.86 13.34 -15.10
C LEU A 96 14.03 13.06 -16.59
N PHE A 97 14.86 12.10 -16.96
CA PHE A 97 15.03 11.69 -18.35
C PHE A 97 13.72 11.13 -18.91
N LEU A 98 13.05 10.25 -18.20
CA LEU A 98 11.74 9.70 -18.60
C LEU A 98 10.69 10.80 -18.72
N GLU A 99 10.63 11.74 -17.77
CA GLU A 99 9.73 12.90 -17.83
C GLU A 99 9.97 13.75 -19.07
N SER A 100 11.21 13.89 -19.49
CA SER A 100 11.59 14.68 -20.69
C SER A 100 11.37 13.95 -22.00
N LYS A 101 11.58 12.63 -22.03
CA LYS A 101 11.53 11.78 -23.23
C LYS A 101 10.11 11.33 -23.56
N LEU A 102 9.33 10.98 -22.54
CA LEU A 102 7.99 10.48 -22.75
C LEU A 102 7.04 11.60 -23.17
N SER A 103 6.20 11.30 -24.16
CA SER A 103 5.23 12.27 -24.66
C SER A 103 4.22 12.65 -23.59
N LYS A 104 4.00 13.96 -23.40
CA LYS A 104 2.98 14.49 -22.47
C LYS A 104 1.55 14.02 -22.77
N ASN A 105 1.31 13.51 -23.97
CA ASN A 105 0.02 12.92 -24.33
C ASN A 105 -0.15 11.50 -23.79
N ARG A 106 0.95 10.82 -23.47
CA ARG A 106 0.95 9.42 -22.99
C ARG A 106 1.22 9.32 -21.48
N VAL A 107 1.98 10.27 -20.91
CA VAL A 107 2.38 10.29 -19.52
C VAL A 107 1.90 11.58 -18.86
N GLU A 108 1.13 11.45 -17.79
CA GLU A 108 0.62 12.56 -17.01
C GLU A 108 1.69 13.13 -16.06
N SER A 109 2.42 12.25 -15.36
CA SER A 109 3.47 12.64 -14.42
C SER A 109 4.45 11.50 -14.14
N VAL A 110 5.69 11.87 -13.77
CA VAL A 110 6.73 10.93 -13.34
C VAL A 110 7.17 11.31 -11.93
N GLY A 111 7.03 10.37 -10.99
CA GLY A 111 7.44 10.53 -9.61
C GLY A 111 8.65 9.67 -9.26
N PHE A 112 9.42 10.08 -8.28
CA PHE A 112 10.53 9.30 -7.73
C PHE A 112 10.47 9.28 -6.21
N ASN A 113 10.81 8.14 -5.62
CA ASN A 113 10.95 8.01 -4.18
C ASN A 113 12.03 7.00 -3.81
N PHE A 114 12.58 7.17 -2.64
CA PHE A 114 13.32 6.15 -1.91
C PHE A 114 13.03 6.28 -0.41
N GLY A 115 13.14 5.19 0.32
CA GLY A 115 12.83 5.13 1.74
C GLY A 115 14.07 4.99 2.61
N ARG A 116 13.99 5.42 3.87
CA ARG A 116 15.00 5.20 4.91
C ARG A 116 14.34 5.03 6.25
N THR A 117 14.90 4.23 7.11
CA THR A 117 14.44 4.10 8.48
C THR A 117 15.28 4.99 9.37
N GLU A 118 14.62 5.87 10.14
CA GLU A 118 15.29 6.90 10.94
C GLU A 118 14.66 7.08 12.31
N LYS A 119 15.37 7.84 13.16
CA LYS A 119 14.84 8.33 14.43
C LYS A 119 14.16 9.68 14.23
N LEU A 120 12.97 9.82 14.81
CA LEU A 120 12.27 11.09 14.90
C LEU A 120 12.24 11.56 16.35
N ALA A 121 12.54 12.84 16.58
CA ALA A 121 12.49 13.43 17.91
C ALA A 121 11.77 14.79 17.89
N ALA A 122 10.80 14.97 18.78
CA ALA A 122 10.07 16.21 18.98
C ALA A 122 9.55 16.27 20.43
N GLU A 123 9.57 17.47 21.04
CA GLU A 123 9.01 17.74 22.38
C GLU A 123 9.45 16.76 23.48
N GLY A 124 10.67 16.24 23.40
CA GLY A 124 11.18 15.26 24.37
C GLY A 124 10.78 13.82 24.10
N VAL A 125 9.93 13.55 23.08
CA VAL A 125 9.57 12.21 22.62
C VAL A 125 10.49 11.80 21.49
N THR A 126 10.99 10.57 21.52
CA THR A 126 11.80 9.99 20.43
C THR A 126 11.15 8.71 19.94
N LEU A 127 10.90 8.63 18.65
CA LEU A 127 10.44 7.44 17.95
C LEU A 127 11.61 6.85 17.16
N GLU A 128 11.86 5.57 17.32
CA GLU A 128 12.89 4.83 16.58
C GLU A 128 12.25 3.96 15.49
N GLY A 129 13.00 3.71 14.43
CA GLY A 129 12.53 2.82 13.38
C GLY A 129 11.41 3.39 12.49
N VAL A 130 11.28 4.71 12.40
CA VAL A 130 10.26 5.35 11.58
C VAL A 130 10.67 5.35 10.12
N SER A 131 9.79 4.92 9.23
CA SER A 131 9.99 4.95 7.80
C SER A 131 9.90 6.39 7.26
N VAL A 132 10.97 6.88 6.67
CA VAL A 132 11.08 8.20 6.04
C VAL A 132 11.09 8.04 4.53
N GLY A 133 10.05 8.50 3.86
CA GLY A 133 9.98 8.58 2.40
C GLY A 133 10.59 9.89 1.88
N CYS A 134 11.64 9.78 1.09
CA CYS A 134 12.24 10.90 0.36
C CYS A 134 11.57 10.97 -1.02
N VAL A 135 10.66 11.91 -1.23
CA VAL A 135 9.72 11.85 -2.35
C VAL A 135 9.75 13.12 -3.20
N SER A 136 9.56 12.95 -4.51
CA SER A 136 9.31 14.09 -5.41
C SER A 136 7.90 14.66 -5.18
N HIS A 137 7.64 15.88 -5.65
CA HIS A 137 6.29 16.46 -5.56
C HIS A 137 5.27 15.63 -6.34
N GLN A 138 5.63 15.16 -7.52
CA GLN A 138 4.81 14.32 -8.37
C GLN A 138 4.43 12.98 -7.72
N TYR A 139 5.33 12.42 -6.89
CA TYR A 139 5.03 11.22 -6.12
C TYR A 139 3.83 11.41 -5.21
N LEU A 140 3.72 12.57 -4.54
CA LEU A 140 2.57 12.86 -3.65
C LEU A 140 1.25 12.87 -4.43
N GLU A 141 1.27 13.40 -5.66
CA GLU A 141 0.11 13.46 -6.55
C GLU A 141 -0.28 12.06 -7.05
N ILE A 142 0.71 11.29 -7.55
CA ILE A 142 0.49 9.92 -8.05
C ILE A 142 -0.07 9.03 -6.94
N GLN A 143 0.51 9.10 -5.75
CA GLN A 143 0.11 8.33 -4.58
C GLN A 143 -1.11 8.91 -3.84
N ARG A 144 -1.67 10.03 -4.34
CA ARG A 144 -2.81 10.72 -3.73
C ARG A 144 -2.60 10.96 -2.24
N ILE A 145 -1.39 11.36 -1.86
CA ILE A 145 -1.08 11.70 -0.48
C ILE A 145 -1.74 13.04 -0.16
N ALA A 146 -2.85 13.00 0.55
CA ALA A 146 -3.59 14.17 0.99
C ALA A 146 -3.27 14.46 2.46
N ALA A 147 -3.18 15.73 2.79
CA ALA A 147 -3.09 16.18 4.17
C ALA A 147 -4.51 16.39 4.74
N GLU A 148 -4.81 15.77 5.88
CA GLU A 148 -6.03 16.04 6.64
C GLU A 148 -5.90 17.38 7.39
N TYR A 149 -4.70 17.62 7.94
CA TYR A 149 -4.36 18.88 8.59
C TYR A 149 -3.18 19.51 7.88
N GLY A 150 -3.23 20.84 7.67
CA GLY A 150 -2.20 21.58 6.98
C GLY A 150 -2.22 21.39 5.47
N ARG A 151 -1.07 21.13 4.87
CA ARG A 151 -0.89 20.95 3.42
C ARG A 151 0.26 20.00 3.10
N THR A 152 0.34 19.55 1.88
CA THR A 152 1.54 18.91 1.33
C THR A 152 2.61 19.99 1.03
N PHE A 153 3.86 19.57 0.82
CA PHE A 153 4.88 20.53 0.38
C PHE A 153 4.71 20.91 -1.10
N THR A 154 5.06 22.16 -1.41
CA THR A 154 4.93 22.70 -2.77
C THR A 154 6.05 22.19 -3.68
N LEU A 155 5.85 22.36 -5.00
CA LEU A 155 6.88 22.05 -6.00
C LEU A 155 8.19 22.81 -5.72
N GLU A 156 8.11 24.09 -5.28
CA GLU A 156 9.27 24.90 -4.95
C GLU A 156 10.00 24.38 -3.70
N GLU A 157 9.25 23.97 -2.67
CA GLU A 157 9.82 23.36 -1.46
C GLU A 157 10.50 22.04 -1.80
N SER A 158 9.89 21.23 -2.68
CA SER A 158 10.47 19.97 -3.17
C SER A 158 11.75 20.19 -3.95
N ARG A 159 11.72 21.08 -4.96
CA ARG A 159 12.89 21.42 -5.79
C ARG A 159 13.99 22.15 -5.02
N GLY A 160 13.60 22.97 -4.05
CA GLY A 160 14.53 23.70 -3.18
C GLY A 160 15.17 22.84 -2.09
N GLY A 161 14.62 21.67 -1.80
CA GLY A 161 15.06 20.83 -0.68
C GLY A 161 14.82 21.50 0.67
N ARG A 162 13.69 22.22 0.80
CA ARG A 162 13.34 22.91 2.04
C ARG A 162 13.15 21.91 3.18
N PRO A 163 13.56 22.24 4.43
CA PRO A 163 13.42 21.36 5.57
C PRO A 163 11.97 21.34 6.08
N VAL A 164 11.08 20.74 5.30
CA VAL A 164 9.67 20.54 5.62
C VAL A 164 9.36 19.05 5.65
N VAL A 165 8.33 18.67 6.42
CA VAL A 165 7.93 17.28 6.58
C VAL A 165 6.42 17.17 6.66
N ILE A 166 5.91 16.09 6.09
CA ILE A 166 4.52 15.62 6.25
C ILE A 166 4.58 14.40 7.14
N LEU A 167 3.80 14.38 8.21
CA LEU A 167 3.71 13.25 9.13
C LEU A 167 2.55 12.33 8.76
N GLY A 168 2.75 11.05 8.92
CA GLY A 168 1.65 10.09 8.98
C GLY A 168 0.79 10.30 10.23
N ASN A 169 -0.45 9.88 10.17
CA ASN A 169 -1.42 10.14 11.25
C ASN A 169 -0.97 9.55 12.58
N ASN A 170 -0.50 8.30 12.62
CA ASN A 170 -0.03 7.63 13.83
C ASN A 170 1.22 8.32 14.41
N ILE A 171 2.14 8.74 13.56
CA ILE A 171 3.36 9.46 13.99
C ILE A 171 2.99 10.80 14.61
N ALA A 172 2.07 11.55 13.98
CA ALA A 172 1.60 12.82 14.53
C ALA A 172 0.92 12.65 15.89
N LEU A 173 0.11 11.59 16.06
CA LEU A 173 -0.54 11.23 17.31
C LEU A 173 0.46 10.92 18.42
N GLN A 174 1.50 10.14 18.11
CA GLN A 174 2.50 9.73 19.09
C GLN A 174 3.39 10.90 19.54
N LEU A 175 3.71 11.84 18.64
CA LEU A 175 4.59 12.97 18.94
C LEU A 175 3.86 14.17 19.56
N PHE A 176 2.65 14.51 19.08
CA PHE A 176 2.00 15.80 19.39
C PHE A 176 0.52 15.67 19.79
N GLY A 177 -0.10 14.48 19.68
CA GLY A 177 -1.55 14.39 19.66
C GLY A 177 -2.16 14.95 18.36
N ARG A 178 -3.46 14.78 18.15
CA ARG A 178 -4.08 15.01 16.83
C ARG A 178 -4.03 16.44 16.31
N ALA A 179 -4.10 17.44 17.19
CA ALA A 179 -4.41 18.81 16.77
C ALA A 179 -3.20 19.76 16.65
N ASN A 180 -2.09 19.48 17.28
CA ASN A 180 -1.02 20.47 17.50
C ASN A 180 0.28 20.22 16.70
N ALA A 181 0.30 19.30 15.75
CA ALA A 181 1.52 18.97 15.00
C ALA A 181 1.95 20.07 14.03
N ILE A 182 1.00 20.79 13.41
CA ILE A 182 1.28 21.75 12.32
C ILE A 182 2.06 22.98 12.85
N GLY A 183 3.12 23.31 12.11
CA GLY A 183 3.97 24.47 12.41
C GLY A 183 5.07 24.19 13.43
N ASN A 184 4.96 23.12 14.21
CA ASN A 184 6.03 22.66 15.11
C ASN A 184 7.18 22.09 14.31
N VAL A 185 8.27 21.82 15.00
CA VAL A 185 9.48 21.24 14.43
C VAL A 185 9.69 19.82 14.93
N VAL A 186 10.16 18.97 14.05
CA VAL A 186 10.59 17.61 14.34
C VAL A 186 11.98 17.36 13.79
N ARG A 187 12.81 16.68 14.54
CA ARG A 187 14.12 16.24 14.08
C ARG A 187 13.96 14.91 13.36
N VAL A 188 14.29 14.88 12.08
CA VAL A 188 14.34 13.68 11.25
C VAL A 188 15.82 13.32 11.06
N GLY A 189 16.28 12.26 11.71
CA GLY A 189 17.69 11.93 11.77
C GLY A 189 18.53 13.11 12.32
N ASN A 190 19.38 13.67 11.48
CA ASN A 190 20.24 14.82 11.84
C ASN A 190 19.67 16.20 11.44
N ARG A 191 18.50 16.28 10.79
CA ARG A 191 17.90 17.53 10.31
C ARG A 191 16.66 17.92 11.10
N VAL A 192 16.53 19.20 11.36
CA VAL A 192 15.32 19.80 11.95
C VAL A 192 14.41 20.25 10.81
N CYS A 193 13.18 19.78 10.83
CA CYS A 193 12.17 20.01 9.80
C CYS A 193 10.92 20.67 10.40
N ARG A 194 10.29 21.57 9.65
CA ARG A 194 8.99 22.12 10.02
C ARG A 194 7.88 21.20 9.52
N ILE A 195 6.93 20.89 10.38
CA ILE A 195 5.74 20.11 10.03
C ILE A 195 4.79 21.01 9.26
N VAL A 196 4.49 20.65 8.00
CA VAL A 196 3.58 21.39 7.12
C VAL A 196 2.26 20.69 6.90
N GLY A 197 2.21 19.37 7.15
CA GLY A 197 1.00 18.58 7.00
C GLY A 197 1.00 17.30 7.83
N VAL A 198 -0.19 16.78 8.06
CA VAL A 198 -0.45 15.46 8.63
C VAL A 198 -1.35 14.72 7.66
N CYS A 199 -0.96 13.52 7.26
CA CYS A 199 -1.74 12.68 6.33
C CYS A 199 -3.11 12.33 6.90
N ALA A 200 -4.10 12.21 6.02
CA ALA A 200 -5.37 11.60 6.35
C ALA A 200 -5.15 10.13 6.78
N ALA A 201 -5.86 9.70 7.82
CA ALA A 201 -5.77 8.33 8.31
C ALA A 201 -6.27 7.35 7.24
N GLU A 202 -5.43 6.40 6.82
CA GLU A 202 -5.80 5.36 5.86
C GLU A 202 -6.18 4.04 6.54
N GLY A 203 -5.78 3.85 7.78
CA GLY A 203 -5.91 2.58 8.50
C GLY A 203 -4.81 1.57 8.13
N SER A 204 -4.91 0.36 8.68
CA SER A 204 -3.91 -0.69 8.40
C SER A 204 -4.00 -1.18 6.96
N SER A 205 -2.92 -1.05 6.21
CA SER A 205 -2.75 -1.67 4.91
C SER A 205 -2.16 -3.07 5.07
N ILE A 206 -2.64 -4.04 4.26
CA ILE A 206 -2.15 -5.43 4.31
C ILE A 206 -0.90 -5.59 3.42
N ILE A 207 -0.73 -4.73 2.42
CA ILE A 207 0.28 -4.89 1.37
C ILE A 207 1.50 -4.00 1.61
N ASP A 208 1.35 -2.83 2.21
CA ASP A 208 2.44 -1.88 2.44
C ASP A 208 2.35 -1.30 3.87
N ASN A 209 3.50 -0.83 4.37
CA ASN A 209 3.51 -0.02 5.59
C ASN A 209 2.56 1.16 5.40
N SER A 210 1.52 1.22 6.22
CA SER A 210 0.51 2.28 6.17
C SER A 210 1.18 3.65 6.09
N LYS A 211 0.66 4.57 5.27
CA LYS A 211 1.13 5.97 5.26
C LYS A 211 1.01 6.61 6.64
N ASP A 212 0.17 6.05 7.51
CA ASP A 212 -0.03 6.49 8.88
C ASP A 212 1.23 6.36 9.76
N ASP A 213 2.10 5.38 9.46
CA ASP A 213 3.33 5.07 10.19
C ASP A 213 4.60 5.58 9.47
N ARG A 214 4.43 6.43 8.45
CA ARG A 214 5.52 6.99 7.65
C ARG A 214 5.58 8.51 7.77
N VAL A 215 6.73 9.08 7.41
CA VAL A 215 6.87 10.51 7.20
C VAL A 215 7.43 10.77 5.81
N PHE A 216 7.08 11.92 5.23
CA PHE A 216 7.50 12.28 3.88
C PHE A 216 8.29 13.58 3.91
N ILE A 217 9.46 13.57 3.29
CA ILE A 217 10.33 14.74 3.13
C ILE A 217 10.63 14.99 1.64
N PRO A 218 10.92 16.23 1.25
CA PRO A 218 11.31 16.55 -0.11
C PRO A 218 12.50 15.73 -0.60
N LEU A 219 12.40 15.18 -1.81
CA LEU A 219 13.43 14.34 -2.44
C LEU A 219 14.82 14.95 -2.35
N LYS A 220 14.95 16.24 -2.75
CA LYS A 220 16.24 16.94 -2.75
C LYS A 220 16.83 17.10 -1.34
N MET A 221 15.99 17.28 -0.32
CA MET A 221 16.43 17.26 1.07
C MET A 221 16.94 15.86 1.45
N GLY A 222 16.18 14.82 1.12
CA GLY A 222 16.55 13.42 1.37
C GLY A 222 17.87 13.04 0.72
N MET A 223 18.10 13.42 -0.55
CA MET A 223 19.37 13.21 -1.26
C MET A 223 20.56 13.93 -0.61
N GLY A 224 20.31 15.05 0.08
CA GLY A 224 21.33 15.76 0.86
C GLY A 224 21.66 15.10 2.20
N MET A 225 20.83 14.16 2.66
CA MET A 225 21.00 13.43 3.92
C MET A 225 21.43 11.99 3.70
N TYR A 226 20.95 11.35 2.65
CA TYR A 226 21.07 9.91 2.40
C TYR A 226 21.48 9.62 0.96
N SER A 227 22.19 8.52 0.76
CA SER A 227 22.47 7.99 -0.57
C SER A 227 21.31 7.10 -1.02
N TYR A 228 20.64 7.46 -2.12
CA TYR A 228 19.60 6.60 -2.72
C TYR A 228 20.21 5.31 -3.31
N ARG A 229 21.49 5.34 -3.70
CA ARG A 229 22.21 4.18 -4.29
C ARG A 229 22.41 3.02 -3.33
N GLU A 230 22.34 3.28 -2.03
CA GLU A 230 22.43 2.28 -0.99
C GLU A 230 21.06 1.71 -0.62
N ASN A 231 20.02 2.14 -1.32
CA ASN A 231 18.65 1.81 -0.99
C ASN A 231 18.00 1.06 -2.15
N ASP A 232 17.83 -0.23 -1.99
CA ASP A 232 17.20 -1.10 -2.98
C ASP A 232 15.70 -0.79 -3.23
N ASP A 233 15.08 0.07 -2.38
CA ASP A 233 13.67 0.47 -2.48
C ASP A 233 13.44 1.71 -3.33
N ALA A 234 14.50 2.26 -3.97
CA ALA A 234 14.35 3.39 -4.86
C ALA A 234 13.54 2.99 -6.11
N GLN A 235 12.51 3.77 -6.41
CA GLN A 235 11.60 3.48 -7.52
C GLN A 235 11.16 4.74 -8.26
N ILE A 236 10.92 4.58 -9.56
CA ILE A 236 10.26 5.58 -10.39
C ILE A 236 8.81 5.12 -10.59
N MET A 237 7.89 6.06 -10.49
CA MET A 237 6.48 5.87 -10.80
C MET A 237 6.13 6.71 -12.03
N VAL A 238 5.61 6.06 -13.05
CA VAL A 238 5.14 6.70 -14.27
C VAL A 238 3.63 6.59 -14.31
N LYS A 239 2.92 7.71 -14.18
CA LYS A 239 1.46 7.75 -14.33
C LYS A 239 1.10 7.97 -15.78
N ALA A 240 0.46 6.98 -16.39
CA ALA A 240 -0.04 7.07 -17.75
C ALA A 240 -1.24 8.03 -17.84
N SER A 241 -1.39 8.69 -18.99
CA SER A 241 -2.58 9.47 -19.31
C SER A 241 -3.79 8.55 -19.58
N ASN A 242 -5.00 9.07 -19.40
CA ASN A 242 -6.21 8.29 -19.61
C ASN A 242 -6.28 7.70 -21.03
N GLY A 243 -6.53 6.39 -21.11
CA GLY A 243 -6.68 5.68 -22.39
C GLY A 243 -5.37 5.17 -23.01
N VAL A 244 -4.24 5.31 -22.33
CA VAL A 244 -2.95 4.73 -22.76
C VAL A 244 -2.85 3.31 -22.20
N ASP A 245 -2.44 2.36 -23.05
CA ASP A 245 -2.15 0.99 -22.62
C ASP A 245 -0.80 0.95 -21.89
N LEU A 246 -0.78 0.32 -20.73
CA LEU A 246 0.44 0.17 -19.94
C LEU A 246 1.46 -0.75 -20.60
N ASP A 247 1.02 -1.74 -21.34
CA ASP A 247 1.91 -2.67 -22.06
C ASP A 247 2.73 -1.92 -23.11
N ASP A 248 2.09 -1.03 -23.87
CA ASP A 248 2.77 -0.15 -24.83
C ASP A 248 3.76 0.81 -24.16
N LEU A 249 3.41 1.31 -22.97
CA LEU A 249 4.27 2.21 -22.18
C LEU A 249 5.48 1.47 -21.62
N THR A 250 5.31 0.22 -21.22
CA THR A 250 6.39 -0.63 -20.68
C THR A 250 7.48 -0.85 -21.71
N VAL A 251 7.11 -1.06 -22.99
CA VAL A 251 8.07 -1.21 -24.09
C VAL A 251 8.85 0.08 -24.37
N GLU A 252 8.25 1.25 -24.13
CA GLU A 252 8.91 2.55 -24.35
C GLU A 252 9.85 2.95 -23.21
N VAL A 253 9.58 2.47 -21.99
CA VAL A 253 10.35 2.78 -20.77
C VAL A 253 11.51 1.79 -20.57
N GLY A 254 11.39 0.53 -21.02
CA GLY A 254 12.43 -0.53 -20.91
C GLY A 254 13.41 -0.48 -22.02
#